data_4ebb6d0f139fe9b39eddfb832f6450e2
#
_entry.id   4ebb6d0f139fe9b39eddfb832f6450e2
#
_cell.length_a   1.000
_cell.length_b   1.000
_cell.length_c   1.000
_cell.angle_alpha   90.00
_cell.angle_beta   90.00
_cell.angle_gamma   90.00
#
_symmetry.space_group_name_H-M   'P 1'
#
loop_
_entity.id
_entity.type
_entity.pdbx_description
1 polymer ?
#
loop_
_entity_poly.entity_id
_entity_poly.type
_entity_poly.pdbx_seq_one_letter_code
_entity_poly.pdbx_strand_id
1 'polypeptide(L)'
;ADVALLMDGNKADMLLTDPPYNVDYIGKASELETKKIENDKMEDSAFQDFLTSAFSNAEENMKAGGVFYIWHAEIEGLNFRAACKKAGFQVRQCLIWNKNSMVMGRQDYQWKHEPCLYGWKDGASHLWASDRKQTTVLDFDKPQKNNLHPTMKPIKLFDYQIKNNTKGDDIVLDLFGGSGTTIMAAEQNGRRGFVMEYDPKFVDVIVDRWEQFTGMKAKKIKE
;
A
#
# COMPACT_ATOMS: atom_id res chain seq x y z
N ALA A 1 2.11 12.01 14.40
CA ALA A 1 3.03 11.60 15.51
C ALA A 1 3.64 10.24 15.20
N ASP A 2 2.83 9.20 14.94
CA ASP A 2 3.29 7.81 14.87
C ASP A 2 4.19 7.52 13.66
N VAL A 3 3.92 8.12 12.49
CA VAL A 3 4.79 7.99 11.30
C VAL A 3 6.18 8.57 11.58
N ALA A 4 6.26 9.73 12.23
CA ALA A 4 7.55 10.34 12.57
C ALA A 4 8.33 9.48 13.58
N LEU A 5 7.65 8.85 14.53
CA LEU A 5 8.25 7.91 15.47
C LEU A 5 8.79 6.66 14.73
N LEU A 6 7.99 6.05 13.86
CA LEU A 6 8.42 4.93 13.03
C LEU A 6 9.65 5.29 12.20
N MET A 7 9.66 6.47 11.60
CA MET A 7 10.72 6.90 10.68
C MET A 7 12.02 7.29 11.41
N ASP A 8 11.98 7.58 12.71
CA ASP A 8 13.14 7.90 13.55
C ASP A 8 14.13 8.86 12.86
N GLY A 9 13.62 10.00 12.40
CA GLY A 9 14.38 11.02 11.68
C GLY A 9 14.75 10.68 10.21
N ASN A 10 14.49 9.47 9.74
CA ASN A 10 14.67 9.11 8.34
C ASN A 10 13.57 9.72 7.46
N LYS A 11 13.79 9.75 6.15
CA LYS A 11 12.80 10.13 5.13
C LYS A 11 12.68 9.03 4.09
N ALA A 12 11.45 8.71 3.71
CA ALA A 12 11.18 7.67 2.72
C ALA A 12 11.52 8.13 1.29
N ASP A 13 12.08 7.22 0.52
CA ASP A 13 12.30 7.36 -0.92
C ASP A 13 11.02 7.02 -1.70
N MET A 14 10.18 6.15 -1.13
CA MET A 14 8.93 5.71 -1.71
C MET A 14 7.85 5.54 -0.63
N LEU A 15 6.62 5.98 -0.94
CA LEU A 15 5.39 5.54 -0.28
C LEU A 15 4.71 4.50 -1.16
N LEU A 16 4.49 3.29 -0.65
CA LEU A 16 3.77 2.23 -1.34
C LEU A 16 2.73 1.67 -0.38
N THR A 17 1.45 2.01 -0.59
CA THR A 17 0.45 1.81 0.45
C THR A 17 -0.93 1.43 -0.11
N ASP A 18 -1.68 0.65 0.66
CA ASP A 18 -3.00 0.09 0.32
C ASP A 18 -3.99 0.37 1.47
N PRO A 19 -4.49 1.62 1.61
CA PRO A 19 -5.39 2.00 2.69
C PRO A 19 -6.73 1.23 2.65
N PRO A 20 -7.53 1.23 3.73
CA PRO A 20 -8.92 0.78 3.69
C PRO A 20 -9.70 1.51 2.59
N TYR A 21 -10.61 0.79 1.90
CA TYR A 21 -11.32 1.33 0.72
C TYR A 21 -12.70 1.91 1.03
N ASN A 22 -13.14 1.88 2.29
CA ASN A 22 -14.48 2.34 2.71
C ASN A 22 -15.65 1.62 2.01
N VAL A 23 -15.47 0.36 1.68
CA VAL A 23 -16.44 -0.43 0.90
C VAL A 23 -17.26 -1.41 1.76
N ASP A 24 -17.17 -1.31 3.09
CA ASP A 24 -17.81 -2.21 4.07
C ASP A 24 -17.57 -3.70 3.70
N TYR A 25 -16.29 -4.03 3.47
CA TYR A 25 -15.90 -5.36 3.01
C TYR A 25 -16.20 -6.43 4.07
N ILE A 26 -17.27 -7.18 3.85
CA ILE A 26 -17.57 -8.38 4.62
C ILE A 26 -17.01 -9.58 3.86
N GLY A 27 -15.82 -10.03 4.25
CA GLY A 27 -15.23 -11.23 3.69
C GLY A 27 -16.17 -12.42 3.88
N LYS A 28 -16.52 -13.14 2.80
CA LYS A 28 -17.16 -14.45 2.93
C LYS A 28 -16.15 -15.43 3.54
N ALA A 29 -16.02 -15.40 4.85
CA ALA A 29 -15.24 -16.38 5.58
C ALA A 29 -16.08 -17.64 5.75
N SER A 30 -15.59 -18.76 5.23
CA SER A 30 -15.94 -20.07 5.75
C SER A 30 -15.51 -20.11 7.23
N GLU A 31 -16.45 -20.23 8.14
CA GLU A 31 -16.39 -20.75 9.52
C GLU A 31 -15.41 -20.16 10.56
N LEU A 32 -14.56 -19.20 10.23
CA LEU A 32 -13.71 -18.51 11.19
C LEU A 32 -13.99 -17.00 11.09
N GLU A 33 -14.50 -16.43 12.16
CA GLU A 33 -14.80 -15.03 12.45
C GLU A 33 -14.69 -14.03 11.28
N THR A 34 -15.79 -13.35 10.96
CA THR A 34 -15.86 -12.29 9.96
C THR A 34 -14.68 -11.32 10.14
N LYS A 35 -13.67 -11.43 9.27
CA LYS A 35 -12.53 -10.49 9.26
C LYS A 35 -13.05 -9.14 8.75
N LYS A 36 -13.48 -8.30 9.68
CA LYS A 36 -13.87 -6.92 9.39
C LYS A 36 -12.59 -6.09 9.33
N ILE A 37 -12.43 -5.33 8.27
CA ILE A 37 -11.35 -4.34 8.18
C ILE A 37 -11.80 -3.12 8.99
N GLU A 38 -11.03 -2.68 9.97
CA GLU A 38 -11.32 -1.46 10.71
C GLU A 38 -11.24 -0.25 9.80
N ASN A 39 -12.10 0.76 10.07
CA ASN A 39 -12.22 1.98 9.26
C ASN A 39 -12.67 1.78 7.81
N ASP A 40 -13.25 0.64 7.44
CA ASP A 40 -13.77 0.35 6.09
C ASP A 40 -15.26 0.75 5.92
N LYS A 41 -15.81 1.54 6.86
CA LYS A 41 -17.15 2.11 6.81
C LYS A 41 -17.21 3.44 7.54
N MET A 42 -16.98 4.51 6.82
CA MET A 42 -17.04 5.89 7.31
C MET A 42 -17.95 6.73 6.41
N GLU A 43 -18.47 7.82 6.95
CA GLU A 43 -19.06 8.88 6.13
C GLU A 43 -17.98 9.56 5.25
N ASP A 44 -18.34 9.98 4.04
CA ASP A 44 -17.41 10.49 3.03
C ASP A 44 -16.45 11.55 3.56
N SER A 45 -16.97 12.53 4.32
CA SER A 45 -16.13 13.61 4.89
C SER A 45 -15.12 13.09 5.91
N ALA A 46 -15.54 12.19 6.79
CA ALA A 46 -14.67 11.57 7.79
C ALA A 46 -13.61 10.68 7.13
N PHE A 47 -13.99 9.95 6.09
CA PHE A 47 -13.06 9.14 5.32
C PHE A 47 -12.03 10.00 4.58
N GLN A 48 -12.46 11.10 3.95
CA GLN A 48 -11.55 12.04 3.30
C GLN A 48 -10.57 12.67 4.30
N ASP A 49 -11.02 13.02 5.50
CA ASP A 49 -10.16 13.59 6.55
C ASP A 49 -9.17 12.55 7.09
N PHE A 50 -9.60 11.30 7.26
CA PHE A 50 -8.74 10.18 7.63
C PHE A 50 -7.62 9.99 6.60
N LEU A 51 -7.96 9.88 5.30
CA LEU A 51 -6.97 9.76 4.23
C LEU A 51 -6.04 10.97 4.16
N THR A 52 -6.59 12.19 4.30
CA THR A 52 -5.80 13.43 4.29
C THR A 52 -4.79 13.44 5.41
N SER A 53 -5.19 13.04 6.63
CA SER A 53 -4.29 12.94 7.76
C SER A 53 -3.17 11.93 7.53
N ALA A 54 -3.50 10.73 7.04
CA ALA A 54 -2.53 9.69 6.74
C ALA A 54 -1.53 10.15 5.67
N PHE A 55 -2.03 10.70 4.56
CA PHE A 55 -1.19 11.14 3.45
C PHE A 55 -0.32 12.35 3.79
N SER A 56 -0.81 13.30 4.59
CA SER A 56 0.00 14.43 5.09
C SER A 56 1.17 13.94 5.94
N ASN A 57 0.90 13.00 6.87
CA ASN A 57 1.97 12.40 7.67
C ASN A 57 3.01 11.64 6.80
N ALA A 58 2.56 10.96 5.73
CA ALA A 58 3.48 10.34 4.79
C ALA A 58 4.30 11.38 4.04
N GLU A 59 3.64 12.41 3.48
CA GLU A 59 4.29 13.46 2.69
C GLU A 59 5.38 14.17 3.49
N GLU A 60 5.09 14.55 4.73
CA GLU A 60 6.06 15.17 5.64
C GLU A 60 7.29 14.28 5.90
N ASN A 61 7.15 12.96 5.82
CA ASN A 61 8.20 11.99 6.06
C ASN A 61 8.83 11.42 4.78
N MET A 62 8.51 11.96 3.62
CA MET A 62 9.16 11.62 2.34
C MET A 62 10.23 12.64 1.96
N LYS A 63 11.22 12.17 1.22
CA LYS A 63 12.23 13.01 0.54
C LYS A 63 11.58 13.79 -0.61
N ALA A 64 12.12 14.96 -0.94
CA ALA A 64 11.81 15.61 -2.23
C ALA A 64 12.16 14.65 -3.37
N GLY A 65 11.29 14.52 -4.37
CA GLY A 65 11.41 13.52 -5.46
C GLY A 65 11.00 12.10 -5.04
N GLY A 66 10.67 11.85 -3.77
CA GLY A 66 10.15 10.56 -3.32
C GLY A 66 8.85 10.20 -4.03
N VAL A 67 8.75 8.96 -4.50
CA VAL A 67 7.64 8.48 -5.33
C VAL A 67 6.53 7.90 -4.47
N PHE A 68 5.28 8.04 -4.89
CA PHE A 68 4.17 7.39 -4.21
C PHE A 68 3.33 6.51 -5.15
N TYR A 69 2.87 5.39 -4.60
CA TYR A 69 1.89 4.47 -5.15
C TYR A 69 0.80 4.26 -4.11
N ILE A 70 -0.40 4.75 -4.38
CA ILE A 70 -1.55 4.68 -3.46
C ILE A 70 -2.66 3.89 -4.14
N TRP A 71 -2.89 2.68 -3.67
CA TRP A 71 -3.95 1.80 -4.15
C TRP A 71 -5.31 2.23 -3.61
N HIS A 72 -6.37 2.07 -4.40
CA HIS A 72 -7.72 2.43 -3.96
C HIS A 72 -8.82 1.67 -4.73
N ALA A 73 -10.05 1.67 -4.20
CA ALA A 73 -11.22 1.28 -4.98
C ALA A 73 -11.64 2.43 -5.90
N GLU A 74 -12.09 2.11 -7.14
CA GLU A 74 -12.51 3.13 -8.10
C GLU A 74 -13.67 3.99 -7.59
N ILE A 75 -14.63 3.40 -6.87
CA ILE A 75 -15.78 4.12 -6.31
C ILE A 75 -15.39 5.23 -5.32
N GLU A 76 -14.23 5.10 -4.67
CA GLU A 76 -13.67 6.07 -3.72
C GLU A 76 -12.60 6.98 -4.38
N GLY A 77 -12.41 6.87 -5.68
CA GLY A 77 -11.36 7.60 -6.40
C GLY A 77 -11.39 9.11 -6.20
N LEU A 78 -12.58 9.72 -5.99
CA LEU A 78 -12.71 11.13 -5.69
C LEU A 78 -12.11 11.48 -4.32
N ASN A 79 -12.44 10.71 -3.28
CA ASN A 79 -11.94 10.92 -1.92
C ASN A 79 -10.42 10.75 -1.85
N PHE A 80 -9.87 9.72 -2.50
CA PHE A 80 -8.43 9.50 -2.58
C PHE A 80 -7.69 10.63 -3.29
N ARG A 81 -8.19 11.11 -4.44
CA ARG A 81 -7.57 12.21 -5.19
C ARG A 81 -7.66 13.53 -4.41
N ALA A 82 -8.79 13.79 -3.75
CA ALA A 82 -8.96 14.99 -2.93
C ALA A 82 -8.01 14.98 -1.73
N ALA A 83 -7.87 13.83 -1.05
CA ALA A 83 -6.95 13.66 0.06
C ALA A 83 -5.48 13.83 -0.38
N CYS A 84 -5.08 13.21 -1.50
CA CYS A 84 -3.74 13.42 -2.08
C CYS A 84 -3.46 14.91 -2.32
N LYS A 85 -4.40 15.62 -2.95
CA LYS A 85 -4.25 17.04 -3.24
C LYS A 85 -4.14 17.88 -1.96
N LYS A 86 -4.97 17.62 -0.95
CA LYS A 86 -4.93 18.30 0.35
C LYS A 86 -3.62 18.04 1.09
N ALA A 87 -3.07 16.83 0.99
CA ALA A 87 -1.79 16.44 1.59
C ALA A 87 -0.55 16.97 0.83
N GLY A 88 -0.72 17.62 -0.33
CA GLY A 88 0.38 18.15 -1.13
C GLY A 88 0.92 17.19 -2.20
N PHE A 89 0.36 16.00 -2.34
CA PHE A 89 0.75 15.04 -3.38
C PHE A 89 0.25 15.46 -4.77
N GLN A 90 1.15 15.46 -5.73
CA GLN A 90 0.85 15.72 -7.15
C GLN A 90 0.64 14.39 -7.88
N VAL A 91 -0.62 13.95 -8.01
CA VAL A 91 -0.96 12.76 -8.80
C VAL A 91 -0.64 13.01 -10.28
N ARG A 92 0.27 12.23 -10.86
CA ARG A 92 0.72 12.36 -12.24
C ARG A 92 0.04 11.37 -13.17
N GLN A 93 -0.17 10.13 -12.71
CA GLN A 93 -0.81 9.07 -13.49
C GLN A 93 -1.72 8.22 -12.59
N CYS A 94 -2.66 7.52 -13.21
CA CYS A 94 -3.40 6.44 -12.61
C CYS A 94 -2.97 5.14 -13.28
N LEU A 95 -2.44 4.21 -12.49
CA LEU A 95 -2.09 2.87 -12.94
C LEU A 95 -3.27 1.94 -12.67
N ILE A 96 -3.43 0.92 -13.48
CA ILE A 96 -4.51 -0.05 -13.39
C ILE A 96 -3.91 -1.45 -13.22
N TRP A 97 -4.09 -2.07 -12.08
CA TRP A 97 -3.83 -3.50 -11.95
C TRP A 97 -4.96 -4.28 -12.60
N ASN A 98 -4.68 -4.90 -13.75
CA ASN A 98 -5.59 -5.78 -14.45
C ASN A 98 -5.42 -7.21 -13.91
N LYS A 99 -6.44 -7.71 -13.19
CA LYS A 99 -6.42 -9.03 -12.56
C LYS A 99 -6.72 -10.12 -13.60
N ASN A 100 -6.20 -11.32 -13.39
CA ASN A 100 -6.53 -12.50 -14.20
C ASN A 100 -7.97 -13.02 -13.96
N SER A 101 -8.61 -12.61 -12.86
CA SER A 101 -9.99 -12.98 -12.52
C SER A 101 -10.82 -11.77 -12.08
N MET A 102 -12.08 -11.78 -12.43
CA MET A 102 -13.05 -10.78 -11.97
C MET A 102 -13.54 -11.07 -10.55
N VAL A 103 -14.10 -10.07 -9.91
CA VAL A 103 -14.81 -10.18 -8.64
C VAL A 103 -16.31 -10.14 -8.93
N MET A 104 -17.00 -11.25 -8.65
CA MET A 104 -18.45 -11.32 -8.81
C MET A 104 -19.17 -10.41 -7.81
N GLY A 105 -20.01 -9.53 -8.31
CA GLY A 105 -20.83 -8.62 -7.53
C GLY A 105 -22.23 -8.50 -8.12
N ARG A 106 -23.02 -7.52 -7.64
CA ARG A 106 -24.39 -7.26 -8.12
C ARG A 106 -24.43 -6.24 -9.25
N GLN A 107 -23.27 -5.71 -9.67
CA GLN A 107 -23.16 -4.74 -10.76
C GLN A 107 -23.28 -5.43 -12.12
N ASP A 108 -23.65 -4.68 -13.16
CA ASP A 108 -23.72 -5.16 -14.53
C ASP A 108 -22.34 -5.55 -15.06
N TYR A 109 -21.34 -4.71 -14.82
CA TYR A 109 -19.93 -4.99 -15.13
C TYR A 109 -19.17 -5.46 -13.91
N GLN A 110 -18.52 -6.61 -13.99
CA GLN A 110 -17.77 -7.20 -12.89
C GLN A 110 -16.38 -6.58 -12.76
N TRP A 111 -16.00 -6.20 -11.54
CA TRP A 111 -14.71 -5.59 -11.28
C TRP A 111 -13.55 -6.56 -11.57
N LYS A 112 -12.68 -6.18 -12.48
CA LYS A 112 -11.49 -6.95 -12.85
C LYS A 112 -10.20 -6.17 -12.61
N HIS A 113 -10.28 -4.94 -12.17
CA HIS A 113 -9.11 -4.09 -11.96
C HIS A 113 -9.14 -3.39 -10.61
N GLU A 114 -7.98 -2.88 -10.20
CA GLU A 114 -7.84 -1.92 -9.12
C GLU A 114 -6.94 -0.77 -9.58
N PRO A 115 -7.34 0.49 -9.35
CA PRO A 115 -6.53 1.66 -9.67
C PRO A 115 -5.50 1.96 -8.59
N CYS A 116 -4.41 2.59 -9.01
CA CYS A 116 -3.33 3.06 -8.15
C CYS A 116 -2.92 4.48 -8.58
N LEU A 117 -2.97 5.43 -7.67
CA LEU A 117 -2.47 6.78 -7.90
C LEU A 117 -0.94 6.78 -7.84
N TYR A 118 -0.32 7.34 -8.86
CA TYR A 118 1.11 7.43 -8.99
C TYR A 118 1.56 8.88 -9.16
N GLY A 119 2.66 9.23 -8.53
CA GLY A 119 3.31 10.52 -8.64
C GLY A 119 4.53 10.61 -7.73
N TRP A 120 5.00 11.82 -7.50
CA TRP A 120 6.15 12.08 -6.63
C TRP A 120 6.03 13.42 -5.94
N LYS A 121 6.70 13.55 -4.80
CA LYS A 121 6.81 14.78 -4.03
C LYS A 121 7.64 15.80 -4.81
N ASP A 122 7.15 17.02 -4.92
CA ASP A 122 7.88 18.12 -5.59
C ASP A 122 9.17 18.48 -4.84
N GLY A 123 10.04 19.23 -5.50
CA GLY A 123 11.28 19.76 -4.94
C GLY A 123 12.56 19.06 -5.43
N ALA A 124 12.46 17.88 -6.04
CA ALA A 124 13.58 17.20 -6.71
C ALA A 124 13.08 16.27 -7.83
N SER A 125 14.01 15.83 -8.67
CA SER A 125 13.73 14.79 -9.67
C SER A 125 13.47 13.46 -8.96
N HIS A 126 12.45 12.72 -9.43
CA HIS A 126 12.21 11.36 -8.96
C HIS A 126 13.17 10.37 -9.66
N LEU A 127 13.44 9.26 -8.99
CA LEU A 127 14.17 8.15 -9.59
C LEU A 127 13.22 7.34 -10.49
N TRP A 128 13.67 7.09 -11.74
CA TRP A 128 13.07 6.09 -12.62
C TRP A 128 14.17 5.11 -13.05
N ALA A 129 14.18 3.91 -12.49
CA ALA A 129 15.20 2.89 -12.69
C ALA A 129 14.86 1.90 -13.82
N SER A 130 13.68 2.03 -14.42
CA SER A 130 13.20 1.17 -15.51
C SER A 130 13.34 1.84 -16.89
N ASP A 131 12.87 1.17 -17.93
CA ASP A 131 12.84 1.68 -19.31
C ASP A 131 11.54 2.46 -19.62
N ARG A 132 11.40 2.93 -20.86
CA ARG A 132 10.20 3.65 -21.34
C ARG A 132 9.13 2.74 -21.97
N LYS A 133 9.21 1.43 -21.76
CA LYS A 133 8.22 0.46 -22.26
C LYS A 133 7.15 0.12 -21.22
N GLN A 134 7.30 0.63 -20.01
CA GLN A 134 6.34 0.43 -18.94
C GLN A 134 5.03 1.17 -19.27
N THR A 135 3.89 0.52 -18.99
CA THR A 135 2.56 1.05 -19.30
C THR A 135 1.75 1.29 -18.04
N THR A 136 0.65 2.04 -18.17
CA THR A 136 -0.27 2.29 -17.05
C THR A 136 -1.17 1.09 -16.72
N VAL A 137 -1.18 0.04 -17.54
CA VAL A 137 -1.90 -1.21 -17.27
C VAL A 137 -0.90 -2.27 -16.84
N LEU A 138 -1.11 -2.82 -15.65
CA LEU A 138 -0.22 -3.76 -14.96
C LEU A 138 -0.90 -5.13 -14.91
N ASP A 139 -0.43 -6.08 -15.71
CA ASP A 139 -0.95 -7.43 -15.79
C ASP A 139 -0.22 -8.34 -14.78
N PHE A 140 -0.84 -8.53 -13.62
CA PHE A 140 -0.35 -9.42 -12.57
C PHE A 140 -1.47 -10.34 -12.08
N ASP A 141 -1.17 -11.62 -11.95
CA ASP A 141 -2.13 -12.57 -11.44
C ASP A 141 -2.46 -12.29 -9.98
N LYS A 142 -3.76 -12.35 -9.66
CA LYS A 142 -4.22 -12.33 -8.27
C LYS A 142 -3.69 -13.58 -7.55
N PRO A 143 -3.15 -13.44 -6.32
CA PRO A 143 -2.74 -14.60 -5.54
C PRO A 143 -3.89 -15.60 -5.40
N GLN A 144 -3.59 -16.88 -5.56
CA GLN A 144 -4.57 -17.92 -5.22
C GLN A 144 -4.89 -17.80 -3.73
N LYS A 145 -6.13 -18.19 -3.34
CA LYS A 145 -6.63 -18.09 -1.96
C LYS A 145 -5.56 -18.56 -0.98
N ASN A 146 -5.08 -17.64 -0.16
CA ASN A 146 -4.34 -17.99 1.04
C ASN A 146 -5.14 -17.53 2.27
N ASN A 147 -4.97 -18.23 3.38
CA ASN A 147 -5.72 -17.98 4.61
C ASN A 147 -5.19 -16.77 5.43
N LEU A 148 -4.17 -16.03 4.90
CA LEU A 148 -3.45 -15.01 5.64
C LEU A 148 -4.17 -13.65 5.64
N HIS A 149 -4.64 -13.19 4.47
CA HIS A 149 -5.37 -11.92 4.34
C HIS A 149 -6.32 -11.95 3.14
N PRO A 150 -7.58 -11.48 3.28
CA PRO A 150 -8.60 -11.59 2.23
C PRO A 150 -8.32 -10.76 0.98
N THR A 151 -7.58 -9.65 1.11
CA THR A 151 -7.34 -8.66 0.04
C THR A 151 -5.86 -8.49 -0.31
N MET A 152 -5.02 -9.49 -0.04
CA MET A 152 -3.58 -9.39 -0.24
C MET A 152 -3.20 -9.08 -1.70
N LYS A 153 -2.40 -8.03 -1.90
CA LYS A 153 -1.79 -7.71 -3.19
C LYS A 153 -0.69 -8.72 -3.54
N PRO A 154 -0.47 -9.01 -4.84
CA PRO A 154 0.64 -9.86 -5.26
C PRO A 154 1.99 -9.24 -4.89
N ILE A 155 2.89 -10.00 -4.26
CA ILE A 155 4.26 -9.53 -3.98
C ILE A 155 4.96 -9.08 -5.27
N LYS A 156 4.75 -9.80 -6.39
CA LYS A 156 5.32 -9.45 -7.70
C LYS A 156 4.92 -8.06 -8.21
N LEU A 157 3.72 -7.60 -7.88
CA LEU A 157 3.23 -6.27 -8.24
C LEU A 157 3.97 -5.19 -7.46
N PHE A 158 4.15 -5.38 -6.16
CA PHE A 158 4.90 -4.44 -5.30
C PHE A 158 6.41 -4.49 -5.61
N ASP A 159 6.95 -5.67 -5.85
CA ASP A 159 8.32 -5.87 -6.34
C ASP A 159 8.61 -5.05 -7.61
N TYR A 160 7.70 -5.11 -8.59
CA TYR A 160 7.80 -4.34 -9.82
C TYR A 160 7.82 -2.83 -9.56
N GLN A 161 6.91 -2.33 -8.69
CA GLN A 161 6.84 -0.91 -8.35
C GLN A 161 8.10 -0.43 -7.60
N ILE A 162 8.58 -1.23 -6.64
CA ILE A 162 9.80 -0.95 -5.88
C ILE A 162 11.01 -0.87 -6.83
N LYS A 163 11.18 -1.83 -7.74
CA LYS A 163 12.29 -1.84 -8.70
C LYS A 163 12.29 -0.64 -9.64
N ASN A 164 11.12 -0.15 -10.02
CA ASN A 164 11.01 0.97 -10.96
C ASN A 164 11.48 2.31 -10.36
N ASN A 165 11.32 2.51 -9.05
CA ASN A 165 11.52 3.82 -8.44
C ASN A 165 12.42 3.85 -7.21
N THR A 166 13.12 2.75 -6.92
CA THR A 166 14.09 2.68 -5.82
C THR A 166 15.36 1.94 -6.22
N LYS A 167 16.41 2.11 -5.45
CA LYS A 167 17.67 1.37 -5.50
C LYS A 167 17.93 0.70 -4.16
N GLY A 168 19.01 -0.08 -4.04
CA GLY A 168 19.41 -0.73 -2.79
C GLY A 168 19.50 0.27 -1.63
N ASP A 169 19.10 -0.17 -0.44
CA ASP A 169 19.04 0.59 0.83
C ASP A 169 18.03 1.75 0.88
N ASP A 170 17.32 2.07 -0.22
CA ASP A 170 16.24 3.06 -0.19
C ASP A 170 15.09 2.62 0.74
N ILE A 171 14.42 3.60 1.34
CA ILE A 171 13.34 3.39 2.30
C ILE A 171 12.00 3.37 1.59
N VAL A 172 11.26 2.29 1.79
CA VAL A 172 9.85 2.12 1.37
C VAL A 172 8.96 2.22 2.60
N LEU A 173 8.08 3.22 2.62
CA LEU A 173 7.10 3.46 3.68
C LEU A 173 5.74 2.88 3.28
N ASP A 174 5.08 2.20 4.20
CA ASP A 174 3.69 1.77 4.08
C ASP A 174 2.94 2.05 5.38
N LEU A 175 1.83 2.78 5.29
CA LEU A 175 1.05 3.17 6.46
C LEU A 175 -0.04 2.16 6.82
N PHE A 176 -0.28 1.16 5.96
CA PHE A 176 -1.35 0.18 6.09
C PHE A 176 -0.85 -1.21 5.68
N GLY A 177 -0.01 -1.79 6.54
CA GLY A 177 0.80 -2.97 6.24
C GLY A 177 0.03 -4.23 5.90
N GLY A 178 -1.18 -4.38 6.45
CA GLY A 178 -2.01 -5.55 6.26
C GLY A 178 -1.27 -6.84 6.56
N SER A 179 -1.08 -7.67 5.55
CA SER A 179 -0.31 -8.92 5.70
C SER A 179 1.20 -8.78 5.44
N GLY A 180 1.74 -7.56 5.25
CA GLY A 180 3.17 -7.31 5.08
C GLY A 180 3.70 -7.50 3.66
N THR A 181 2.87 -7.35 2.63
CA THR A 181 3.34 -7.48 1.23
C THR A 181 4.48 -6.51 0.94
N THR A 182 4.41 -5.28 1.45
CA THR A 182 5.44 -4.24 1.28
C THR A 182 6.76 -4.66 1.93
N ILE A 183 6.73 -5.19 3.15
CA ILE A 183 7.94 -5.69 3.84
C ILE A 183 8.59 -6.81 3.05
N MET A 184 7.81 -7.78 2.57
CA MET A 184 8.34 -8.90 1.78
C MET A 184 8.98 -8.41 0.48
N ALA A 185 8.31 -7.50 -0.23
CA ALA A 185 8.81 -6.93 -1.47
C ALA A 185 10.05 -6.05 -1.27
N ALA A 186 10.12 -5.28 -0.19
CA ALA A 186 11.29 -4.49 0.17
C ALA A 186 12.50 -5.39 0.49
N GLU A 187 12.31 -6.37 1.38
CA GLU A 187 13.35 -7.30 1.83
C GLU A 187 13.98 -8.05 0.66
N GLN A 188 13.17 -8.67 -0.22
CA GLN A 188 13.70 -9.44 -1.36
C GLN A 188 14.49 -8.60 -2.36
N ASN A 189 14.34 -7.28 -2.33
CA ASN A 189 15.04 -6.34 -3.20
C ASN A 189 16.17 -5.57 -2.50
N GLY A 190 16.49 -5.88 -1.25
CA GLY A 190 17.50 -5.15 -0.48
C GLY A 190 17.11 -3.68 -0.23
N ARG A 191 15.83 -3.41 0.00
CA ARG A 191 15.29 -2.12 0.43
C ARG A 191 14.91 -2.19 1.91
N ARG A 192 14.83 -1.05 2.55
CA ARG A 192 14.43 -0.93 3.96
C ARG A 192 12.93 -0.65 4.02
N GLY A 193 12.12 -1.61 4.47
CA GLY A 193 10.68 -1.44 4.67
C GLY A 193 10.38 -0.82 6.04
N PHE A 194 9.60 0.26 6.06
CA PHE A 194 9.03 0.88 7.26
C PHE A 194 7.51 0.78 7.15
N VAL A 195 6.88 0.00 8.02
CA VAL A 195 5.47 -0.36 7.88
C VAL A 195 4.73 -0.11 9.19
N MET A 196 3.54 0.47 9.10
CA MET A 196 2.57 0.56 10.19
C MET A 196 1.43 -0.42 9.97
N GLU A 197 0.95 -0.99 11.05
CA GLU A 197 -0.25 -1.80 11.06
C GLU A 197 -0.99 -1.58 12.37
N TYR A 198 -2.30 -1.34 12.27
CA TYR A 198 -3.14 -1.02 13.42
C TYR A 198 -3.59 -2.27 14.19
N ASP A 199 -3.91 -3.35 13.48
CA ASP A 199 -4.35 -4.60 14.10
C ASP A 199 -3.15 -5.43 14.58
N PRO A 200 -2.98 -5.66 15.89
CA PRO A 200 -1.88 -6.47 16.43
C PRO A 200 -1.80 -7.88 15.83
N LYS A 201 -2.93 -8.46 15.43
CA LYS A 201 -2.98 -9.79 14.80
C LYS A 201 -2.27 -9.79 13.44
N PHE A 202 -2.43 -8.70 12.67
CA PHE A 202 -1.71 -8.56 11.40
C PHE A 202 -0.25 -8.20 11.61
N VAL A 203 0.09 -7.49 12.68
CA VAL A 203 1.52 -7.29 13.06
C VAL A 203 2.20 -8.64 13.30
N ASP A 204 1.58 -9.56 14.03
CA ASP A 204 2.11 -10.92 14.24
C ASP A 204 2.27 -11.66 12.90
N VAL A 205 1.29 -11.55 11.99
CA VAL A 205 1.39 -12.14 10.64
C VAL A 205 2.56 -11.56 9.84
N ILE A 206 2.79 -10.25 9.92
CA ILE A 206 3.92 -9.58 9.24
C ILE A 206 5.24 -10.14 9.77
N VAL A 207 5.39 -10.21 11.10
CA VAL A 207 6.60 -10.70 11.77
C VAL A 207 6.86 -12.16 11.39
N ASP A 208 5.86 -13.04 11.54
CA ASP A 208 6.00 -14.46 11.21
C ASP A 208 6.39 -14.67 9.74
N ARG A 209 5.78 -13.96 8.82
CA ARG A 209 6.11 -14.04 7.39
C ARG A 209 7.53 -13.60 7.10
N TRP A 210 7.97 -12.48 7.72
CA TRP A 210 9.32 -11.97 7.54
C TRP A 210 10.36 -12.94 8.11
N GLU A 211 10.11 -13.49 9.31
CA GLU A 211 10.99 -14.49 9.93
C GLU A 211 11.11 -15.77 9.07
N GLN A 212 9.98 -16.26 8.55
CA GLN A 212 9.99 -17.44 7.66
C GLN A 212 10.71 -17.16 6.34
N PHE A 213 10.56 -15.96 5.80
CA PHE A 213 11.18 -15.58 4.53
C PHE A 213 12.69 -15.39 4.64
N THR A 214 13.14 -14.75 5.72
CA THR A 214 14.55 -14.39 5.90
C THR A 214 15.35 -15.45 6.67
N GLY A 215 14.69 -16.29 7.45
CA GLY A 215 15.32 -17.17 8.43
C GLY A 215 15.88 -16.46 9.66
N MET A 216 15.69 -15.13 9.76
CA MET A 216 16.10 -14.30 10.90
C MET A 216 15.01 -14.23 11.96
N LYS A 217 15.36 -13.73 13.15
CA LYS A 217 14.40 -13.45 14.21
C LYS A 217 14.17 -11.96 14.37
N ALA A 218 12.91 -11.56 14.37
CA ALA A 218 12.51 -10.19 14.65
C ALA A 218 12.82 -9.84 16.12
N LYS A 219 13.23 -8.60 16.35
CA LYS A 219 13.53 -8.09 17.68
C LYS A 219 12.51 -7.05 18.08
N LYS A 220 11.75 -7.32 19.13
CA LYS A 220 10.88 -6.32 19.74
C LYS A 220 11.75 -5.26 20.43
N ILE A 221 11.60 -4.02 20.01
CA ILE A 221 12.20 -2.87 20.68
C ILE A 221 11.25 -2.50 21.84
N LYS A 222 11.78 -2.44 23.04
CA LYS A 222 11.01 -1.91 24.19
C LYS A 222 10.97 -0.39 24.05
N GLU A 223 9.77 0.17 24.25
CA GLU A 223 9.58 1.61 24.47
C GLU A 223 10.33 2.09 25.71
#